data_e4195e29c0e04e930aa4bdcbf3582768
#
_entry.id   e4195e29c0e04e930aa4bdcbf3582768
#
_cell.length_a   1.000
_cell.length_b   1.000
_cell.length_c   1.000
_cell.angle_alpha   90.00
_cell.angle_beta   90.00
_cell.angle_gamma   90.00
#
_symmetry.space_group_name_H-M   'P 1'
#
loop_
_entity.id
_entity.type
_entity.pdbx_description
1 polymer ?
#
loop_
_entity_poly.entity_id
_entity_poly.type
_entity_poly.pdbx_seq_one_letter_code
_entity_poly.pdbx_strand_id
1 'polypeptide(L)'
;MSKLTEVKSIDSMIAFLKAKGKNHDYYYHYTTWDSLTKIIRNKTFLLTRGNSLSINDQHEAHMKGSWAEWNKIYIGSFAFGSFENMAMWGLYGLPWRDAVRISIPKENMNRWINSIQQIELFENGETIDYQGGFEASLNDIIYVGGKRGSNDLQLTHSSTRIPVNNTYPFYGIDTSPKMTGYIKNHAWKYENEVRLRIRLTNDTGYDKISVAVPADVIDSIIVTTGPYFKWKNDDLFYKLKNENRIMESGFENLVNYRELCSICQHRSFKKME
;
A
#
# COMPACT_ATOMS: atom_id res chain seq x y z
N MET A 1 -3.93 22.41 -17.92
CA MET A 1 -3.45 21.05 -18.26
C MET A 1 -2.01 20.96 -17.82
N SER A 2 -1.71 20.17 -16.76
CA SER A 2 -0.32 19.89 -16.38
C SER A 2 0.33 19.10 -17.52
N LYS A 3 1.49 19.55 -17.98
CA LYS A 3 2.28 18.79 -18.95
C LYS A 3 2.60 17.43 -18.31
N LEU A 4 2.19 16.34 -18.98
CA LEU A 4 2.63 15.00 -18.60
C LEU A 4 4.15 14.97 -18.63
N THR A 5 4.74 14.43 -17.55
CA THR A 5 6.20 14.31 -17.48
C THR A 5 6.66 13.23 -18.47
N GLU A 6 7.48 13.63 -19.43
CA GLU A 6 8.05 12.73 -20.41
C GLU A 6 9.21 11.94 -19.79
N VAL A 7 9.13 10.62 -19.78
CA VAL A 7 10.14 9.73 -19.22
C VAL A 7 10.78 8.92 -20.35
N LYS A 8 12.10 9.06 -20.50
CA LYS A 8 12.85 8.45 -21.61
C LYS A 8 13.71 7.23 -21.22
N SER A 9 13.87 6.99 -19.93
CA SER A 9 14.68 5.87 -19.41
C SER A 9 14.19 5.39 -18.06
N ILE A 10 14.64 4.21 -17.63
CA ILE A 10 14.35 3.66 -16.30
C ILE A 10 14.89 4.58 -15.20
N ASP A 11 16.06 5.15 -15.37
CA ASP A 11 16.65 6.05 -14.38
C ASP A 11 15.85 7.34 -14.24
N SER A 12 15.34 7.90 -15.34
CA SER A 12 14.42 9.05 -15.28
C SER A 12 13.08 8.69 -14.66
N MET A 13 12.59 7.45 -14.81
CA MET A 13 11.39 6.95 -14.15
C MET A 13 11.58 6.82 -12.64
N ILE A 14 12.71 6.26 -12.19
CA ILE A 14 13.06 6.16 -10.78
C ILE A 14 13.23 7.56 -10.16
N ALA A 15 13.88 8.49 -10.87
CA ALA A 15 14.02 9.86 -10.43
C ALA A 15 12.67 10.57 -10.28
N PHE A 16 11.74 10.34 -11.21
CA PHE A 16 10.37 10.83 -11.11
C PHE A 16 9.65 10.31 -9.87
N LEU A 17 9.72 9.00 -9.58
CA LEU A 17 9.11 8.41 -8.39
C LEU A 17 9.68 9.01 -7.11
N LYS A 18 11.00 9.16 -7.03
CA LYS A 18 11.66 9.79 -5.88
C LYS A 18 11.25 11.26 -5.71
N ALA A 19 11.07 11.99 -6.81
CA ALA A 19 10.61 13.38 -6.77
C ALA A 19 9.16 13.49 -6.29
N LYS A 20 8.30 12.56 -6.71
CA LYS A 20 6.90 12.48 -6.29
C LYS A 20 6.78 12.23 -4.78
N GLY A 21 7.58 11.31 -4.23
CA GLY A 21 7.62 10.99 -2.79
C GLY A 21 8.12 12.13 -1.89
N LYS A 22 8.72 13.20 -2.44
CA LYS A 22 9.17 14.35 -1.63
C LYS A 22 8.05 15.12 -0.95
N ASN A 23 6.83 15.06 -1.48
CA ASN A 23 5.67 15.82 -1.01
C ASN A 23 4.77 15.05 -0.03
N HIS A 24 5.20 13.87 0.41
CA HIS A 24 4.43 13.11 1.41
C HIS A 24 4.88 13.53 2.81
N ASP A 25 3.93 13.77 3.73
CA ASP A 25 4.20 14.03 5.14
C ASP A 25 4.10 12.74 5.95
N TYR A 26 3.15 11.88 5.61
CA TYR A 26 2.87 10.60 6.23
C TYR A 26 2.66 9.50 5.19
N TYR A 27 2.94 8.26 5.63
CA TYR A 27 2.56 7.04 4.94
C TYR A 27 1.53 6.29 5.75
N TYR A 28 0.47 5.82 5.09
CA TYR A 28 -0.70 5.23 5.73
C TYR A 28 -0.84 3.76 5.36
N HIS A 29 -1.01 2.90 6.37
CA HIS A 29 -1.28 1.47 6.14
C HIS A 29 -2.63 1.12 6.73
N TYR A 30 -3.58 0.72 5.87
CA TYR A 30 -4.91 0.26 6.28
C TYR A 30 -4.85 -1.21 6.62
N THR A 31 -5.34 -1.57 7.81
CA THR A 31 -5.23 -2.92 8.34
C THR A 31 -6.26 -3.17 9.44
N THR A 32 -6.05 -4.24 10.23
CA THR A 32 -6.89 -4.57 11.38
C THR A 32 -6.17 -4.31 12.70
N TRP A 33 -6.93 -4.20 13.79
CA TRP A 33 -6.39 -4.06 15.13
C TRP A 33 -5.47 -5.23 15.52
N ASP A 34 -5.82 -6.45 15.13
CA ASP A 34 -5.00 -7.63 15.36
C ASP A 34 -3.64 -7.51 14.66
N SER A 35 -3.62 -7.11 13.40
CA SER A 35 -2.38 -6.88 12.65
C SER A 35 -1.54 -5.76 13.26
N LEU A 36 -2.15 -4.63 13.64
CA LEU A 36 -1.47 -3.54 14.35
C LEU A 36 -0.83 -4.05 15.65
N THR A 37 -1.57 -4.83 16.42
CA THR A 37 -1.11 -5.40 17.69
C THR A 37 0.13 -6.28 17.48
N LYS A 38 0.11 -7.11 16.44
CA LYS A 38 1.26 -7.96 16.07
C LYS A 38 2.47 -7.11 15.64
N ILE A 39 2.26 -6.07 14.84
CA ILE A 39 3.34 -5.15 14.41
C ILE A 39 3.99 -4.50 15.64
N ILE A 40 3.21 -3.95 16.56
CA ILE A 40 3.73 -3.25 17.73
C ILE A 40 4.42 -4.20 18.70
N ARG A 41 3.81 -5.35 19.01
CA ARG A 41 4.35 -6.32 20.00
C ARG A 41 5.61 -7.00 19.50
N ASN A 42 5.59 -7.44 18.25
CA ASN A 42 6.72 -8.17 17.67
C ASN A 42 7.79 -7.23 17.11
N LYS A 43 7.47 -5.94 16.96
CA LYS A 43 8.34 -4.95 16.29
C LYS A 43 8.76 -5.41 14.88
N THR A 44 7.84 -6.05 14.16
CA THR A 44 8.08 -6.56 12.82
C THR A 44 6.92 -6.19 11.89
N PHE A 45 7.22 -6.09 10.61
CA PHE A 45 6.25 -5.87 9.55
C PHE A 45 6.39 -6.97 8.50
N LEU A 46 5.27 -7.61 8.16
CA LEU A 46 5.24 -8.67 7.16
C LEU A 46 5.03 -8.09 5.77
N LEU A 47 5.89 -8.48 4.83
CA LEU A 47 5.70 -8.20 3.41
C LEU A 47 5.29 -9.49 2.70
N THR A 48 4.40 -9.34 1.72
CA THR A 48 3.87 -10.47 0.95
C THR A 48 4.57 -10.55 -0.40
N ARG A 49 4.86 -11.77 -0.87
CA ARG A 49 5.44 -12.02 -2.19
C ARG A 49 4.53 -11.48 -3.28
N GLY A 50 5.11 -10.79 -4.27
CA GLY A 50 4.35 -10.03 -5.26
C GLY A 50 3.48 -10.87 -6.22
N ASN A 51 3.72 -12.17 -6.33
CA ASN A 51 2.89 -13.13 -7.07
C ASN A 51 2.02 -14.02 -6.17
N SER A 52 1.93 -13.70 -4.86
CA SER A 52 1.06 -14.42 -3.94
C SER A 52 -0.41 -14.25 -4.29
N LEU A 53 -1.21 -15.29 -4.09
CA LEU A 53 -2.67 -15.25 -4.26
C LEU A 53 -3.36 -14.28 -3.28
N SER A 54 -2.68 -13.85 -2.24
CA SER A 54 -3.19 -12.88 -1.27
C SER A 54 -3.09 -11.42 -1.73
N ILE A 55 -2.45 -11.14 -2.87
CA ILE A 55 -2.41 -9.80 -3.46
C ILE A 55 -3.69 -9.53 -4.25
N ASN A 56 -4.32 -8.38 -4.03
CA ASN A 56 -5.61 -8.03 -4.64
C ASN A 56 -5.56 -7.91 -6.17
N ASP A 57 -4.47 -7.39 -6.72
CA ASP A 57 -4.30 -7.30 -8.18
C ASP A 57 -3.43 -8.44 -8.71
N GLN A 58 -4.06 -9.58 -8.96
CA GLN A 58 -3.40 -10.75 -9.54
C GLN A 58 -2.78 -10.47 -10.93
N HIS A 59 -3.29 -9.44 -11.62
CA HIS A 59 -2.81 -9.13 -12.97
C HIS A 59 -1.46 -8.42 -13.00
N GLU A 60 -1.03 -7.81 -11.90
CA GLU A 60 0.30 -7.20 -11.84
C GLU A 60 1.42 -8.22 -12.11
N ALA A 61 1.28 -9.44 -11.60
CA ALA A 61 2.27 -10.50 -11.78
C ALA A 61 2.24 -11.13 -13.18
N HIS A 62 1.18 -10.91 -13.95
CA HIS A 62 1.01 -11.51 -15.29
C HIS A 62 1.65 -10.67 -16.42
N MET A 63 2.37 -9.60 -16.12
CA MET A 63 3.09 -8.84 -17.12
C MET A 63 4.16 -9.72 -17.77
N LYS A 64 4.15 -9.77 -19.11
CA LYS A 64 4.99 -10.65 -19.91
C LYS A 64 6.48 -10.44 -19.57
N GLY A 65 7.18 -11.54 -19.23
CA GLY A 65 8.61 -11.53 -18.93
C GLY A 65 9.00 -11.23 -17.49
N SER A 66 8.06 -10.88 -16.62
CA SER A 66 8.37 -10.48 -15.24
C SER A 66 8.11 -11.53 -14.16
N TRP A 67 7.50 -12.67 -14.52
CA TRP A 67 7.09 -13.71 -13.55
C TRP A 67 8.21 -14.17 -12.62
N ALA A 68 9.39 -14.48 -13.19
CA ALA A 68 10.56 -14.89 -12.41
C ALA A 68 11.07 -13.81 -11.45
N GLU A 69 10.91 -12.54 -11.80
CA GLU A 69 11.28 -11.41 -10.92
C GLU A 69 10.26 -11.24 -9.80
N TRP A 70 8.96 -11.44 -10.06
CA TRP A 70 7.92 -11.36 -9.06
C TRP A 70 8.10 -12.37 -7.93
N ASN A 71 8.70 -13.52 -8.19
CA ASN A 71 9.02 -14.52 -7.17
C ASN A 71 10.03 -14.01 -6.13
N LYS A 72 10.83 -13.01 -6.49
CA LYS A 72 11.89 -12.44 -5.64
C LYS A 72 11.46 -11.15 -4.95
N ILE A 73 10.25 -10.63 -5.25
CA ILE A 73 9.78 -9.34 -4.77
C ILE A 73 8.75 -9.53 -3.68
N TYR A 74 8.95 -8.81 -2.58
CA TYR A 74 8.03 -8.75 -1.46
C TYR A 74 7.56 -7.31 -1.26
N ILE A 75 6.28 -7.14 -0.99
CA ILE A 75 5.59 -5.85 -1.00
C ILE A 75 4.89 -5.61 0.34
N GLY A 76 5.11 -4.41 0.88
CA GLY A 76 4.27 -3.80 1.90
C GLY A 76 3.63 -2.54 1.32
N SER A 77 2.31 -2.52 1.20
CA SER A 77 1.57 -1.42 0.59
C SER A 77 1.19 -0.37 1.62
N PHE A 78 1.50 0.88 1.28
CA PHE A 78 1.11 2.08 2.02
C PHE A 78 0.34 2.99 1.08
N ALA A 79 -0.41 3.93 1.64
CA ALA A 79 -1.03 5.01 0.90
C ALA A 79 -0.43 6.36 1.30
N PHE A 80 -0.60 7.38 0.47
CA PHE A 80 -0.29 8.76 0.82
C PHE A 80 -1.52 9.65 0.62
N GLY A 81 -1.44 10.88 1.10
CA GLY A 81 -2.51 11.87 1.04
C GLY A 81 -3.17 12.10 2.39
N SER A 82 -3.72 13.30 2.58
CA SER A 82 -4.28 13.74 3.87
C SER A 82 -5.66 13.17 4.16
N PHE A 83 -6.39 12.72 3.12
CA PHE A 83 -7.78 12.28 3.27
C PHE A 83 -7.86 10.76 3.47
N GLU A 84 -8.79 10.37 4.32
CA GLU A 84 -9.19 8.98 4.44
C GLU A 84 -9.93 8.53 3.16
N ASN A 85 -9.81 7.24 2.85
CA ASN A 85 -10.41 6.66 1.67
C ASN A 85 -11.34 5.49 2.05
N MET A 86 -12.64 5.65 1.81
CA MET A 86 -13.64 4.62 2.13
C MET A 86 -13.40 3.29 1.40
N ALA A 87 -12.89 3.33 0.16
CA ALA A 87 -12.54 2.11 -0.55
C ALA A 87 -11.40 1.35 0.14
N MET A 88 -10.41 2.08 0.67
CA MET A 88 -9.31 1.49 1.44
C MET A 88 -9.79 0.87 2.74
N TRP A 89 -10.72 1.51 3.45
CA TRP A 89 -11.38 0.93 4.62
C TRP A 89 -12.10 -0.38 4.26
N GLY A 90 -12.84 -0.39 3.15
CA GLY A 90 -13.58 -1.55 2.67
C GLY A 90 -12.70 -2.71 2.21
N LEU A 91 -11.57 -2.43 1.59
CA LEU A 91 -10.68 -3.46 1.04
C LEU A 91 -9.71 -4.04 2.07
N TYR A 92 -9.19 -3.22 2.98
CA TYR A 92 -8.06 -3.58 3.84
C TYR A 92 -8.38 -3.56 5.34
N GLY A 93 -9.49 -2.96 5.74
CA GLY A 93 -9.94 -2.87 7.13
C GLY A 93 -10.95 -3.94 7.55
N LEU A 94 -11.10 -5.03 6.82
CA LEU A 94 -12.05 -6.08 7.19
C LEU A 94 -11.50 -6.99 8.32
N PRO A 95 -12.32 -7.33 9.29
CA PRO A 95 -13.70 -6.89 9.51
C PRO A 95 -13.78 -5.42 9.98
N TRP A 96 -14.75 -4.66 9.54
CA TRP A 96 -14.91 -3.21 9.80
C TRP A 96 -14.81 -2.81 11.28
N ARG A 97 -15.18 -3.71 12.17
CA ARG A 97 -15.14 -3.52 13.63
C ARG A 97 -13.73 -3.49 14.20
N ASP A 98 -12.77 -3.92 13.41
CA ASP A 98 -11.36 -4.02 13.77
C ASP A 98 -10.48 -3.15 12.87
N ALA A 99 -11.10 -2.39 11.96
CA ALA A 99 -10.39 -1.58 10.98
C ALA A 99 -9.59 -0.46 11.63
N VAL A 100 -8.32 -0.36 11.28
CA VAL A 100 -7.44 0.73 11.69
C VAL A 100 -6.55 1.19 10.53
N ARG A 101 -6.12 2.44 10.58
CA ARG A 101 -5.12 2.99 9.68
C ARG A 101 -3.92 3.42 10.51
N ILE A 102 -2.78 2.84 10.22
CA ILE A 102 -1.49 3.20 10.78
C ILE A 102 -0.95 4.39 10.00
N SER A 103 -0.52 5.44 10.68
CA SER A 103 0.15 6.61 10.10
C SER A 103 1.58 6.67 10.59
N ILE A 104 2.55 6.64 9.67
CA ILE A 104 3.98 6.74 9.97
C ILE A 104 4.50 8.03 9.36
N PRO A 105 5.14 8.94 10.14
CA PRO A 105 5.77 10.13 9.60
C PRO A 105 6.83 9.77 8.56
N LYS A 106 6.93 10.56 7.50
CA LYS A 106 7.86 10.33 6.39
C LYS A 106 9.31 10.11 6.84
N GLU A 107 9.78 10.93 7.77
CA GLU A 107 11.16 10.82 8.26
C GLU A 107 11.41 9.51 8.98
N ASN A 108 10.44 9.05 9.79
CA ASN A 108 10.49 7.77 10.47
C ASN A 108 10.46 6.61 9.48
N MET A 109 9.60 6.70 8.45
CA MET A 109 9.53 5.70 7.38
C MET A 109 10.86 5.61 6.62
N ASN A 110 11.47 6.73 6.27
CA ASN A 110 12.78 6.76 5.59
C ASN A 110 13.89 6.17 6.47
N ARG A 111 13.90 6.49 7.78
CA ARG A 111 14.85 5.87 8.72
C ARG A 111 14.66 4.37 8.81
N TRP A 112 13.43 3.91 8.93
CA TRP A 112 13.12 2.48 8.97
C TRP A 112 13.70 1.76 7.75
N ILE A 113 13.39 2.23 6.55
CA ILE A 113 13.84 1.58 5.32
C ILE A 113 15.37 1.54 5.20
N ASN A 114 16.03 2.65 5.57
CA ASN A 114 17.49 2.71 5.58
C ASN A 114 18.13 1.83 6.66
N SER A 115 17.38 1.45 7.70
CA SER A 115 17.85 0.58 8.78
C SER A 115 17.66 -0.91 8.51
N ILE A 116 16.98 -1.29 7.42
CA ILE A 116 16.76 -2.72 7.09
C ILE A 116 18.08 -3.33 6.63
N GLN A 117 18.71 -4.08 7.50
CA GLN A 117 19.97 -4.80 7.24
C GLN A 117 19.78 -6.32 7.21
N GLN A 118 18.69 -6.80 7.76
CA GLN A 118 18.34 -8.21 7.83
C GLN A 118 16.87 -8.41 7.53
N ILE A 119 16.55 -9.53 6.97
CA ILE A 119 15.18 -9.99 6.74
C ILE A 119 15.06 -11.45 7.16
N GLU A 120 13.87 -11.83 7.56
CA GLU A 120 13.53 -13.19 7.92
C GLU A 120 12.50 -13.72 6.93
N LEU A 121 12.65 -14.96 6.50
CA LEU A 121 11.62 -15.71 5.80
C LEU A 121 10.55 -16.10 6.82
N PHE A 122 9.27 -15.96 6.47
CA PHE A 122 8.16 -16.18 7.41
C PHE A 122 7.21 -17.24 6.86
N GLU A 123 6.97 -18.29 7.65
CA GLU A 123 6.01 -19.35 7.36
C GLU A 123 5.42 -19.89 8.65
N ASN A 124 4.09 -20.06 8.69
CA ASN A 124 3.34 -20.70 9.79
C ASN A 124 3.62 -20.14 11.21
N GLY A 125 4.01 -18.87 11.29
CA GLY A 125 4.33 -18.22 12.58
C GLY A 125 5.79 -18.31 12.98
N GLU A 126 6.61 -19.00 12.21
CA GLU A 126 8.06 -19.14 12.44
C GLU A 126 8.85 -18.25 11.49
N THR A 127 10.06 -17.86 11.89
CA THR A 127 10.98 -17.06 11.11
C THR A 127 12.31 -17.77 10.92
N ILE A 128 12.92 -17.60 9.76
CA ILE A 128 14.24 -18.12 9.42
C ILE A 128 15.06 -16.97 8.81
N ASP A 129 16.24 -16.74 9.29
CA ASP A 129 17.14 -15.70 8.78
C ASP A 129 17.46 -15.93 7.29
N TYR A 130 17.23 -14.92 6.47
CA TYR A 130 17.64 -14.96 5.08
C TYR A 130 19.12 -14.55 4.93
N GLN A 131 19.93 -15.45 4.39
CA GLN A 131 21.38 -15.24 4.25
C GLN A 131 21.79 -14.66 2.89
N GLY A 132 20.84 -14.37 2.02
CA GLY A 132 21.13 -13.79 0.69
C GLY A 132 21.14 -12.27 0.68
N GLY A 133 21.57 -11.70 -0.44
CA GLY A 133 21.50 -10.26 -0.67
C GLY A 133 20.07 -9.80 -0.99
N PHE A 134 19.76 -8.56 -0.64
CA PHE A 134 18.47 -7.94 -0.97
C PHE A 134 18.62 -6.43 -1.20
N GLU A 135 17.62 -5.85 -1.84
CA GLU A 135 17.46 -4.41 -2.05
C GLU A 135 16.12 -3.98 -1.44
N ALA A 136 16.15 -3.03 -0.50
CA ALA A 136 14.96 -2.40 0.06
C ALA A 136 14.75 -1.02 -0.57
N SER A 137 13.50 -0.69 -0.89
CA SER A 137 13.17 0.60 -1.50
C SER A 137 11.72 0.99 -1.20
N LEU A 138 11.45 2.30 -1.11
CA LEU A 138 10.12 2.87 -0.94
C LEU A 138 9.86 3.84 -2.09
N ASN A 139 8.88 3.55 -2.91
CA ASN A 139 8.50 4.43 -4.00
C ASN A 139 6.99 4.43 -4.24
N ASP A 140 6.51 5.54 -4.78
CA ASP A 140 5.16 5.66 -5.30
C ASP A 140 4.93 4.69 -6.45
N ILE A 141 3.69 4.27 -6.63
CA ILE A 141 3.27 3.47 -7.77
C ILE A 141 3.06 4.37 -9.00
N ILE A 142 3.44 3.85 -10.15
CA ILE A 142 3.12 4.42 -11.46
C ILE A 142 1.85 3.76 -11.96
N TYR A 143 0.80 4.54 -12.13
CA TYR A 143 -0.45 4.06 -12.68
C TYR A 143 -0.47 4.23 -14.19
N VAL A 144 -0.68 3.13 -14.91
CA VAL A 144 -0.69 3.07 -16.37
C VAL A 144 -2.01 2.48 -16.88
N GLY A 145 -2.33 2.78 -18.16
CA GLY A 145 -3.60 2.38 -18.75
C GLY A 145 -4.71 3.42 -18.51
N GLY A 146 -5.88 3.20 -19.08
CA GLY A 146 -6.99 4.14 -19.04
C GLY A 146 -7.07 5.03 -20.28
N LYS A 147 -7.87 6.10 -20.23
CA LYS A 147 -8.04 7.04 -21.35
C LYS A 147 -6.76 7.87 -21.54
N ARG A 148 -6.50 8.31 -22.77
CA ARG A 148 -5.39 9.19 -23.09
C ARG A 148 -5.40 10.41 -22.16
N GLY A 149 -4.28 10.66 -21.47
CA GLY A 149 -4.13 11.76 -20.51
C GLY A 149 -4.51 11.40 -19.06
N SER A 150 -4.98 10.18 -18.78
CA SER A 150 -5.29 9.69 -17.42
C SER A 150 -4.13 8.98 -16.72
N ASN A 151 -3.01 8.79 -17.39
CA ASN A 151 -1.82 8.14 -16.86
C ASN A 151 -0.97 9.13 -16.04
N ASP A 152 -0.25 8.64 -15.04
CA ASP A 152 0.71 9.44 -14.28
C ASP A 152 1.94 9.83 -15.12
N LEU A 153 2.26 9.02 -16.12
CA LEU A 153 3.38 9.20 -17.02
C LEU A 153 3.01 8.98 -18.47
N GLN A 154 3.64 9.76 -19.36
CA GLN A 154 3.71 9.44 -20.78
C GLN A 154 5.03 8.74 -21.05
N LEU A 155 4.96 7.46 -21.41
CA LEU A 155 6.14 6.68 -21.77
C LEU A 155 6.42 6.87 -23.27
N THR A 156 7.58 7.41 -23.60
CA THR A 156 7.95 7.77 -24.98
C THR A 156 8.97 6.83 -25.60
N HIS A 157 9.54 5.91 -24.83
CA HIS A 157 10.55 5.00 -25.34
C HIS A 157 9.93 3.92 -26.24
N SER A 158 10.57 3.63 -27.37
CA SER A 158 10.09 2.67 -28.37
C SER A 158 10.00 1.22 -27.83
N SER A 159 10.85 0.86 -26.88
CA SER A 159 10.82 -0.43 -26.16
C SER A 159 9.64 -0.52 -25.17
N THR A 160 9.05 0.59 -24.81
CA THR A 160 7.86 0.67 -23.96
C THR A 160 6.58 0.86 -24.75
N ARG A 161 6.61 0.68 -26.08
CA ARG A 161 5.40 0.60 -26.89
C ARG A 161 4.60 -0.61 -26.49
N ILE A 162 3.56 -0.32 -25.84
CA ILE A 162 2.53 -1.15 -25.31
C ILE A 162 1.62 -1.54 -26.47
N PRO A 163 1.59 -2.80 -26.89
CA PRO A 163 0.55 -3.23 -27.81
C PRO A 163 -0.78 -3.08 -27.10
N VAL A 164 -1.61 -2.16 -27.60
CA VAL A 164 -3.00 -2.02 -27.16
C VAL A 164 -3.72 -3.27 -27.60
N ASN A 165 -3.78 -4.25 -26.73
CA ASN A 165 -4.72 -5.34 -26.91
C ASN A 165 -6.03 -4.91 -26.25
N ASN A 166 -7.06 -4.68 -27.04
CA ASN A 166 -8.36 -4.16 -26.60
C ASN A 166 -9.06 -5.00 -25.53
N THR A 167 -8.55 -6.18 -25.23
CA THR A 167 -9.12 -7.12 -24.25
C THR A 167 -8.54 -6.95 -22.85
N TYR A 168 -7.34 -6.38 -22.70
CA TYR A 168 -6.72 -6.15 -21.39
C TYR A 168 -5.96 -4.83 -21.41
N PRO A 169 -6.28 -3.88 -20.52
CA PRO A 169 -5.59 -2.60 -20.44
C PRO A 169 -4.20 -2.72 -19.81
N PHE A 170 -3.60 -3.91 -19.81
CA PHE A 170 -2.25 -4.14 -19.32
C PHE A 170 -1.25 -3.99 -20.43
N TYR A 171 -0.50 -3.04 -20.25
CA TYR A 171 0.56 -2.62 -21.12
C TYR A 171 1.86 -3.22 -20.60
N GLY A 172 2.43 -4.15 -21.35
CA GLY A 172 3.78 -4.65 -21.11
C GLY A 172 4.77 -3.50 -21.24
N ILE A 173 4.95 -2.76 -20.16
CA ILE A 173 6.16 -1.97 -20.01
C ILE A 173 7.25 -3.00 -19.87
N ASP A 174 8.28 -2.91 -20.71
CA ASP A 174 9.48 -3.72 -20.56
C ASP A 174 10.05 -3.41 -19.19
N THR A 175 9.67 -4.23 -18.24
CA THR A 175 9.97 -4.02 -16.85
C THR A 175 11.37 -4.55 -16.63
N SER A 176 12.35 -3.66 -16.76
CA SER A 176 13.60 -3.91 -16.06
C SER A 176 13.27 -4.42 -14.64
N PRO A 177 14.02 -5.40 -14.12
CA PRO A 177 13.86 -5.87 -12.73
C PRO A 177 13.74 -4.75 -11.70
N LYS A 178 14.33 -3.57 -11.99
CA LYS A 178 14.24 -2.36 -11.16
C LYS A 178 12.82 -1.80 -11.05
N MET A 179 11.97 -2.00 -12.05
CA MET A 179 10.61 -1.44 -12.11
C MET A 179 9.52 -2.42 -11.71
N THR A 180 9.84 -3.72 -11.66
CA THR A 180 8.87 -4.73 -11.22
C THR A 180 8.37 -4.42 -9.82
N GLY A 181 7.06 -4.38 -9.65
CA GLY A 181 6.42 -4.02 -8.39
C GLY A 181 6.09 -2.54 -8.20
N TYR A 182 6.42 -1.66 -9.16
CA TYR A 182 6.09 -0.23 -9.10
C TYR A 182 5.10 0.24 -10.16
N ILE A 183 4.55 -0.66 -10.95
CA ILE A 183 3.63 -0.32 -12.02
C ILE A 183 2.31 -1.06 -11.75
N LYS A 184 1.20 -0.31 -11.78
CA LYS A 184 -0.13 -0.83 -11.51
C LYS A 184 -1.14 -0.29 -12.51
N ASN A 185 -2.25 -0.99 -12.72
CA ASN A 185 -3.32 -0.49 -13.58
C ASN A 185 -3.93 0.79 -12.99
N HIS A 186 -4.24 1.74 -13.86
CA HIS A 186 -4.85 3.02 -13.50
C HIS A 186 -6.18 2.88 -12.73
N ALA A 187 -6.90 1.79 -12.91
CA ALA A 187 -8.13 1.51 -12.14
C ALA A 187 -7.89 1.52 -10.61
N TRP A 188 -6.66 1.24 -10.17
CA TRP A 188 -6.25 1.24 -8.77
C TRP A 188 -5.71 2.60 -8.27
N LYS A 189 -5.75 3.63 -9.09
CA LYS A 189 -5.18 4.95 -8.73
C LYS A 189 -5.78 5.57 -7.45
N TYR A 190 -6.99 5.20 -7.10
CA TYR A 190 -7.65 5.65 -5.88
C TYR A 190 -6.92 5.23 -4.60
N GLU A 191 -6.05 4.21 -4.66
CA GLU A 191 -5.27 3.76 -3.50
C GLU A 191 -4.16 4.74 -3.13
N ASN A 192 -3.71 5.59 -4.07
CA ASN A 192 -2.54 6.45 -3.88
C ASN A 192 -1.37 5.69 -3.26
N GLU A 193 -1.04 4.54 -3.88
CA GLU A 193 -0.16 3.55 -3.28
C GLU A 193 1.32 3.97 -3.32
N VAL A 194 1.99 3.71 -2.21
CA VAL A 194 3.45 3.73 -2.05
C VAL A 194 3.88 2.35 -1.58
N ARG A 195 4.88 1.77 -2.20
CA ARG A 195 5.36 0.42 -1.86
C ARG A 195 6.69 0.43 -1.16
N LEU A 196 6.73 -0.16 0.03
CA LEU A 196 7.94 -0.77 0.56
C LEU A 196 8.15 -2.07 -0.22
N ARG A 197 9.19 -2.10 -1.02
CA ARG A 197 9.56 -3.24 -1.85
C ARG A 197 10.91 -3.78 -1.40
N ILE A 198 10.93 -5.08 -1.13
CA ILE A 198 12.17 -5.83 -0.90
C ILE A 198 12.34 -6.81 -2.06
N ARG A 199 13.47 -6.71 -2.74
CA ARG A 199 13.84 -7.60 -3.83
C ARG A 199 15.00 -8.47 -3.37
N LEU A 200 14.77 -9.77 -3.31
CA LEU A 200 15.79 -10.76 -2.98
C LEU A 200 16.65 -11.08 -4.21
N THR A 201 17.90 -11.49 -3.98
CA THR A 201 18.76 -12.01 -5.05
C THR A 201 18.25 -13.34 -5.60
N ASN A 202 17.66 -14.17 -4.74
CA ASN A 202 17.18 -15.50 -5.08
C ASN A 202 15.68 -15.66 -4.76
N ASP A 203 15.00 -16.53 -5.51
CA ASP A 203 13.68 -17.02 -5.15
C ASP A 203 13.82 -17.98 -3.96
N THR A 204 13.04 -17.77 -2.94
CA THR A 204 13.09 -18.56 -1.70
C THR A 204 11.92 -19.52 -1.56
N GLY A 205 10.88 -19.38 -2.40
CA GLY A 205 9.64 -20.13 -2.30
C GLY A 205 8.69 -19.67 -1.20
N TYR A 206 9.12 -18.81 -0.27
CA TYR A 206 8.27 -18.32 0.83
C TYR A 206 7.32 -17.24 0.36
N ASP A 207 6.09 -17.24 0.88
CA ASP A 207 5.07 -16.25 0.54
C ASP A 207 5.19 -14.94 1.32
N LYS A 208 5.91 -14.94 2.42
CA LYS A 208 6.09 -13.76 3.28
C LYS A 208 7.52 -13.65 3.78
N ILE A 209 7.90 -12.41 4.01
CA ILE A 209 9.10 -12.08 4.78
C ILE A 209 8.72 -11.15 5.94
N SER A 210 9.52 -11.18 6.97
CA SER A 210 9.45 -10.31 8.14
C SER A 210 10.61 -9.33 8.13
N VAL A 211 10.33 -8.07 8.42
CA VAL A 211 11.34 -7.03 8.60
C VAL A 211 11.17 -6.37 9.96
N ALA A 212 12.28 -6.14 10.64
CA ALA A 212 12.27 -5.44 11.92
C ALA A 212 11.83 -3.99 11.74
N VAL A 213 11.02 -3.49 12.67
CA VAL A 213 10.59 -2.08 12.76
C VAL A 213 11.30 -1.46 13.96
N PRO A 214 12.11 -0.42 13.79
CA PRO A 214 12.79 0.26 14.90
C PRO A 214 11.82 0.78 15.95
N ALA A 215 12.27 0.81 17.21
CA ALA A 215 11.41 1.22 18.33
C ALA A 215 10.90 2.66 18.17
N ASP A 216 11.74 3.57 17.70
CA ASP A 216 11.37 4.97 17.46
C ASP A 216 10.33 5.13 16.34
N VAL A 217 10.31 4.21 15.37
CA VAL A 217 9.27 4.15 14.34
C VAL A 217 7.96 3.65 14.96
N ILE A 218 8.01 2.58 15.78
CA ILE A 218 6.83 2.09 16.52
C ILE A 218 6.25 3.19 17.42
N ASP A 219 7.10 3.94 18.11
CA ASP A 219 6.68 5.01 19.01
C ASP A 219 6.10 6.23 18.26
N SER A 220 6.43 6.39 16.98
CA SER A 220 5.90 7.46 16.13
C SER A 220 4.55 7.13 15.46
N ILE A 221 4.09 5.89 15.54
CA ILE A 221 2.83 5.47 14.92
C ILE A 221 1.65 6.20 15.53
N ILE A 222 0.83 6.80 14.68
CA ILE A 222 -0.50 7.30 15.03
C ILE A 222 -1.53 6.35 14.39
N VAL A 223 -2.56 6.01 15.14
CA VAL A 223 -3.61 5.08 14.72
C VAL A 223 -4.91 5.84 14.51
N THR A 224 -5.50 5.74 13.32
CA THR A 224 -6.89 6.19 13.08
C THR A 224 -7.78 4.95 13.12
N THR A 225 -8.81 4.96 13.96
CA THR A 225 -9.82 3.90 13.98
C THR A 225 -10.78 4.04 12.80
N GLY A 226 -11.22 2.93 12.24
CA GLY A 226 -12.15 2.95 11.10
C GLY A 226 -13.56 3.41 11.48
N PRO A 227 -14.42 3.73 10.48
CA PRO A 227 -15.76 4.31 10.71
C PRO A 227 -16.72 3.47 11.56
N TYR A 228 -16.47 2.17 11.67
CA TYR A 228 -17.29 1.22 12.43
C TYR A 228 -16.50 0.49 13.50
N PHE A 229 -15.35 1.04 13.88
CA PHE A 229 -14.46 0.42 14.83
C PHE A 229 -15.14 0.22 16.18
N LYS A 230 -15.01 -0.98 16.74
CA LYS A 230 -15.41 -1.25 18.13
C LYS A 230 -14.23 -1.05 19.06
N TRP A 231 -14.42 -0.16 20.02
CA TRP A 231 -13.45 0.11 21.07
C TRP A 231 -12.94 -1.17 21.71
N LYS A 232 -11.62 -1.26 21.86
CA LYS A 232 -10.96 -2.41 22.44
C LYS A 232 -10.78 -2.23 23.94
N ASN A 233 -10.86 -3.35 24.64
CA ASN A 233 -10.60 -3.39 26.07
C ASN A 233 -9.30 -4.18 26.30
N ASP A 234 -8.19 -3.64 25.78
CA ASP A 234 -6.86 -4.21 25.93
C ASP A 234 -5.82 -3.13 26.26
N ASP A 235 -4.69 -3.59 26.84
CA ASP A 235 -3.62 -2.71 27.35
C ASP A 235 -3.01 -1.84 26.25
N LEU A 236 -2.89 -2.36 25.03
CA LEU A 236 -2.33 -1.61 23.91
C LEU A 236 -3.24 -0.45 23.55
N PHE A 237 -4.57 -0.67 23.51
CA PHE A 237 -5.53 0.38 23.20
C PHE A 237 -5.45 1.50 24.24
N TYR A 238 -5.46 1.17 25.53
CA TYR A 238 -5.37 2.16 26.61
C TYR A 238 -4.02 2.89 26.58
N LYS A 239 -2.92 2.19 26.33
CA LYS A 239 -1.60 2.81 26.19
C LYS A 239 -1.62 3.86 25.07
N LEU A 240 -2.01 3.47 23.86
CA LEU A 240 -2.04 4.38 22.71
C LEU A 240 -3.00 5.55 22.91
N LYS A 241 -4.14 5.33 23.57
CA LYS A 241 -5.09 6.39 23.92
C LYS A 241 -4.49 7.39 24.90
N ASN A 242 -3.85 6.92 25.96
CA ASN A 242 -3.21 7.76 26.97
C ASN A 242 -2.03 8.58 26.39
N GLU A 243 -1.37 8.04 25.36
CA GLU A 243 -0.31 8.71 24.62
C GLU A 243 -0.83 9.67 23.53
N ASN A 244 -2.16 9.86 23.39
CA ASN A 244 -2.82 10.63 22.33
C ASN A 244 -2.46 10.15 20.91
N ARG A 245 -2.25 8.86 20.74
CA ARG A 245 -1.88 8.21 19.48
C ARG A 245 -3.05 7.51 18.79
N ILE A 246 -4.27 7.64 19.30
CA ILE A 246 -5.50 7.17 18.67
C ILE A 246 -6.34 8.37 18.24
N MET A 247 -6.74 8.33 16.97
CA MET A 247 -7.67 9.29 16.36
C MET A 247 -8.89 8.53 15.83
N GLU A 248 -10.04 9.15 15.86
CA GLU A 248 -11.26 8.62 15.24
C GLU A 248 -11.32 8.98 13.77
N SER A 249 -11.93 8.11 12.95
CA SER A 249 -12.15 8.39 11.54
C SER A 249 -13.05 9.62 11.36
N GLY A 250 -12.69 10.48 10.43
CA GLY A 250 -13.55 11.58 10.01
C GLY A 250 -14.89 11.13 9.41
N PHE A 251 -14.98 9.87 8.95
CA PHE A 251 -16.23 9.27 8.45
C PHE A 251 -17.18 8.82 9.57
N GLU A 252 -16.73 8.68 10.80
CA GLU A 252 -17.58 8.32 11.93
C GLU A 252 -18.68 9.35 12.14
N ASN A 253 -18.36 10.62 12.01
CA ASN A 253 -19.33 11.70 12.05
C ASN A 253 -20.37 11.60 10.92
N LEU A 254 -20.04 11.06 9.76
CA LEU A 254 -20.99 10.84 8.66
C LEU A 254 -21.94 9.68 8.92
N VAL A 255 -21.53 8.68 9.68
CA VAL A 255 -22.38 7.55 10.07
C VAL A 255 -23.40 7.98 11.14
N ASN A 256 -22.99 8.82 12.06
CA ASN A 256 -23.85 9.40 13.09
C ASN A 256 -24.82 10.47 12.54
N TYR A 257 -24.58 10.99 11.36
CA TYR A 257 -25.45 11.94 10.66
C TYR A 257 -26.81 11.35 10.20
N ARG A 258 -27.06 10.06 10.46
CA ARG A 258 -28.41 9.49 10.23
C ARG A 258 -29.53 10.20 10.99
N GLU A 259 -29.22 10.90 12.07
CA GLU A 259 -30.19 11.70 12.83
C GLU A 259 -30.45 13.10 12.25
N LEU A 260 -29.55 13.63 11.40
CA LEU A 260 -29.68 14.98 10.86
C LEU A 260 -30.26 15.06 9.44
N CYS A 261 -30.43 13.96 8.76
CA CYS A 261 -31.02 13.96 7.43
C CYS A 261 -32.54 13.67 7.50
N SER A 262 -33.31 14.58 8.10
CA SER A 262 -34.78 14.59 8.01
C SER A 262 -35.27 14.67 6.54
N ILE A 263 -34.45 15.09 5.61
CA ILE A 263 -34.71 15.13 4.16
C ILE A 263 -34.64 13.73 3.52
N CYS A 264 -33.85 12.80 4.04
CA CYS A 264 -33.75 11.43 3.51
C CYS A 264 -34.86 10.51 4.02
N GLN A 265 -35.57 10.86 5.11
CA GLN A 265 -36.66 10.06 5.65
C GLN A 265 -37.93 10.16 4.81
N HIS A 266 -38.06 11.09 3.88
CA HIS A 266 -39.27 11.29 3.05
C HIS A 266 -39.19 10.77 1.62
N ARG A 267 -38.12 10.10 1.22
CA ARG A 267 -38.12 9.35 -0.04
C ARG A 267 -38.36 7.87 0.25
N SER A 268 -39.64 7.56 0.50
CA SER A 268 -40.14 6.20 0.30
C SER A 268 -39.81 5.81 -1.15
N PHE A 269 -38.96 4.82 -1.32
CA PHE A 269 -38.88 4.11 -2.60
C PHE A 269 -40.26 3.53 -2.90
N LYS A 270 -41.00 4.18 -3.78
CA LYS A 270 -42.08 3.52 -4.46
C LYS A 270 -41.51 2.36 -5.20
N LYS A 271 -41.82 1.13 -4.80
CA LYS A 271 -41.65 -0.05 -5.62
C LYS A 271 -42.27 0.24 -6.96
N MET A 272 -41.47 0.26 -8.02
CA MET A 272 -41.97 0.08 -9.38
C MET A 272 -42.34 -1.39 -9.49
N GLU A 273 -43.64 -1.65 -9.59
CA GLU A 273 -44.19 -2.90 -10.09
C GLU A 273 -43.91 -3.05 -11.60
#